data_bfc3d1a86691cec78d03aa780e6efb33
#
_entry.id   bfc3d1a86691cec78d03aa780e6efb33
#
_cell.length_a   1.000
_cell.length_b   1.000
_cell.length_c   1.000
_cell.angle_alpha   90.00
_cell.angle_beta   90.00
_cell.angle_gamma   90.00
#
_symmetry.space_group_name_H-M   'P 1'
#
loop_
_entity.id
_entity.type
_entity.pdbx_description
1 polymer ?
#
loop_
_entity_poly.entity_id
_entity_poly.type
_entity_poly.pdbx_seq_one_letter_code
_entity_poly.pdbx_strand_id
1 'polypeptide(L)' 'MMDVIENLRNKKLFKVHADITVHGQFTSRVIPLSISIIATNEQEAKNIARHVKITDVNITNVKEEVDFTKYGHS' A
#
# COMPACT_ATOMS: atom_id res chain seq x y z
N MET A 1 8.61 22.58 -5.25
CA MET A 1 8.42 21.58 -6.25
C MET A 1 9.48 20.54 -6.27
N MET A 2 10.70 20.91 -6.00
CA MET A 2 11.73 19.89 -5.87
C MET A 2 11.50 18.98 -4.70
N ASP A 3 10.70 19.43 -3.75
CA ASP A 3 10.44 18.70 -2.52
C ASP A 3 9.73 17.36 -2.76
N VAL A 4 8.89 17.30 -3.78
CA VAL A 4 8.16 16.07 -4.07
C VAL A 4 9.12 14.97 -4.51
N ILE A 5 10.07 15.31 -5.38
CA ILE A 5 11.04 14.34 -5.88
C ILE A 5 11.98 13.93 -4.76
N GLU A 6 12.41 14.87 -3.93
CA GLU A 6 13.30 14.56 -2.82
C GLU A 6 12.63 13.66 -1.80
N ASN A 7 11.34 13.87 -1.56
CA ASN A 7 10.60 13.03 -0.63
C ASN A 7 10.48 11.61 -1.13
N LEU A 8 10.55 11.38 -2.43
CA LEU A 8 10.43 10.05 -3.01
C LEU A 8 11.76 9.32 -3.11
N ARG A 9 12.89 10.02 -2.96
CA ARG A 9 14.22 9.40 -3.16
C ARG A 9 14.49 8.24 -2.23
N ASN A 10 13.96 8.30 -1.02
CA ASN A 10 14.17 7.25 -0.02
C ASN A 10 12.98 6.32 0.09
N LYS A 11 12.08 6.37 -0.89
CA LYS A 11 10.84 5.61 -0.82
C LYS A 11 10.70 4.68 -1.99
N LYS A 12 9.75 3.79 -1.87
CA LYS A 12 9.43 2.80 -2.88
C LYS A 12 7.93 2.77 -3.06
N LEU A 13 7.51 2.35 -4.24
CA LEU A 13 6.10 2.13 -4.51
C LEU A 13 5.79 0.67 -4.30
N PHE A 14 4.90 0.39 -3.38
CA PHE A 14 4.45 -0.97 -3.10
C PHE A 14 3.03 -1.16 -3.58
N LYS A 15 2.78 -2.33 -4.12
CA LYS A 15 1.42 -2.75 -4.41
C LYS A 15 0.98 -3.70 -3.32
N VAL A 16 -0.02 -3.30 -2.57
CA VAL A 16 -0.54 -4.08 -1.46
C VAL A 16 -1.82 -4.76 -1.91
N HIS A 17 -1.81 -6.08 -1.89
CA HIS A 17 -2.99 -6.88 -2.17
C HIS A 17 -3.66 -7.22 -0.85
N ALA A 18 -4.95 -7.01 -0.78
CA ALA A 18 -5.69 -7.26 0.44
C ALA A 18 -7.07 -7.78 0.12
N ASP A 19 -7.62 -8.54 1.05
CA ASP A 19 -9.00 -8.97 0.99
C ASP A 19 -9.79 -8.13 1.98
N ILE A 20 -10.84 -7.50 1.51
CA ILE A 20 -11.71 -6.67 2.33
C ILE A 20 -12.98 -7.46 2.58
N THR A 21 -13.33 -7.62 3.85
CA THR A 21 -14.57 -8.28 4.24
C THR A 21 -15.63 -7.25 4.50
N VAL A 22 -16.68 -7.30 3.70
CA VAL A 22 -17.82 -6.40 3.85
C VAL A 22 -18.94 -7.18 4.48
N HIS A 23 -19.40 -6.72 5.63
CA HIS A 23 -20.47 -7.38 6.37
C HIS A 23 -21.82 -6.80 5.97
N GLY A 24 -22.64 -7.64 5.38
CA GLY A 24 -24.01 -7.31 5.08
C GLY A 24 -24.94 -7.72 6.20
N GLN A 25 -26.21 -7.48 5.98
CA GLN A 25 -27.22 -7.78 7.01
C GLN A 25 -27.37 -9.28 7.24
N PHE A 26 -27.27 -10.08 6.18
CA PHE A 26 -27.41 -11.53 6.27
C PHE A 26 -26.22 -12.29 5.74
N THR A 27 -25.33 -11.62 5.05
CA THR A 27 -24.19 -12.27 4.42
C THR A 27 -22.95 -11.38 4.54
N SER A 28 -21.80 -12.00 4.40
CA SER A 28 -20.55 -11.25 4.30
C SER A 28 -19.90 -11.58 2.96
N ARG A 29 -19.18 -10.61 2.41
CA ARG A 29 -18.53 -10.75 1.13
C ARG A 29 -17.06 -10.37 1.27
N VAL A 30 -16.22 -11.12 0.58
CA VAL A 30 -14.79 -10.81 0.53
C VAL A 30 -14.49 -10.24 -0.84
N ILE A 31 -13.92 -9.06 -0.87
CA ILE A 31 -13.59 -8.35 -2.10
C ILE A 31 -12.09 -8.19 -2.18
N PRO A 32 -11.45 -8.74 -3.22
CA PRO A 32 -10.01 -8.51 -3.40
C PRO A 32 -9.76 -7.08 -3.86
N LEU A 33 -8.70 -6.48 -3.30
CA LEU A 33 -8.37 -5.10 -3.59
C LEU A 33 -6.87 -4.95 -3.72
N SER A 34 -6.43 -4.05 -4.60
CA SER A 34 -5.04 -3.68 -4.74
C SER A 34 -4.90 -2.18 -4.50
N ILE A 35 -3.94 -1.82 -3.67
CA ILE A 35 -3.68 -0.43 -3.32
C ILE A 35 -2.20 -0.14 -3.60
N SER A 36 -1.92 1.00 -4.21
CA SER A 36 -0.54 1.45 -4.40
C SER A 36 -0.18 2.40 -3.27
N ILE A 37 0.92 2.11 -2.59
CA ILE A 37 1.36 2.87 -1.42
C ILE A 37 2.83 3.22 -1.58
N ILE A 38 3.15 4.47 -1.30
CA ILE A 38 4.53 4.93 -1.30
C ILE A 38 5.03 4.88 0.15
N ALA A 39 6.10 4.12 0.39
CA ALA A 39 6.63 3.91 1.73
C ALA A 39 8.12 3.63 1.66
N THR A 40 8.79 3.72 2.80
CA THR A 40 10.23 3.46 2.86
C THR A 40 10.56 1.97 2.86
N ASN A 41 9.65 1.16 3.37
CA ASN A 41 9.85 -0.28 3.40
C ASN A 41 8.49 -0.98 3.42
N GLU A 42 8.56 -2.30 3.33
CA GLU A 42 7.37 -3.13 3.29
C GLU A 42 6.52 -3.01 4.55
N GLN A 43 7.18 -2.95 5.70
CA GLN A 43 6.46 -2.85 6.97
C GLN A 43 5.65 -1.55 7.06
N GLU A 44 6.23 -0.46 6.59
CA GLU A 44 5.53 0.83 6.57
C GLU A 44 4.33 0.77 5.63
N ALA A 45 4.50 0.13 4.46
CA ALA A 45 3.41 -0.01 3.52
C ALA A 45 2.24 -0.79 4.13
N LYS A 46 2.54 -1.85 4.87
CA LYS A 46 1.51 -2.62 5.56
C LYS A 46 0.81 -1.79 6.62
N ASN A 47 1.56 -0.99 7.36
CA ASN A 47 0.97 -0.14 8.40
C ASN A 47 0.04 0.90 7.80
N ILE A 48 0.43 1.50 6.69
CA ILE A 48 -0.43 2.47 6.01
C ILE A 48 -1.71 1.80 5.53
N ALA A 49 -1.58 0.61 4.94
CA ALA A 49 -2.75 -0.11 4.44
C ALA A 49 -3.72 -0.46 5.57
N ARG A 50 -3.20 -0.80 6.75
CA ARG A 50 -4.04 -1.16 7.89
C ARG A 50 -4.80 0.02 8.47
N HIS A 51 -4.37 1.23 8.17
CA HIS A 51 -5.06 2.43 8.66
C HIS A 51 -6.28 2.82 7.82
N VAL A 52 -6.52 2.12 6.73
CA VAL A 52 -7.72 2.33 5.95
C VAL A 52 -8.87 1.62 6.67
N LYS A 53 -9.59 2.37 7.48
CA LYS A 53 -10.62 1.79 8.37
C LYS A 53 -12.01 1.87 7.76
N ILE A 54 -12.21 1.19 6.69
CA ILE A 54 -13.55 1.12 6.12
C ILE A 54 -14.22 -0.20 6.54
N THR A 55 -13.41 -1.23 6.72
CA THR A 55 -13.91 -2.57 7.01
C THR A 55 -12.72 -3.43 7.43
N ASP A 56 -12.95 -4.72 7.64
CA ASP A 56 -11.87 -5.64 7.97
C ASP A 56 -10.97 -5.82 6.75
N VAL A 57 -9.70 -5.55 6.93
CA VAL A 57 -8.71 -5.65 5.86
C VAL A 57 -7.70 -6.73 6.21
N ASN A 58 -7.56 -7.70 5.34
CA ASN A 58 -6.58 -8.75 5.48
C ASN A 58 -5.55 -8.64 4.36
N ILE A 59 -4.34 -8.25 4.70
CA ILE A 59 -3.27 -8.07 3.72
C ILE A 59 -2.76 -9.46 3.32
N THR A 60 -2.85 -9.77 2.03
CA THR A 60 -2.44 -11.06 1.52
C THR A 60 -1.05 -11.04 0.90
N ASN A 61 -0.65 -9.91 0.33
CA ASN A 61 0.64 -9.80 -0.33
C ASN A 61 1.06 -8.35 -0.46
N VAL A 62 2.37 -8.11 -0.38
CA VAL A 62 2.95 -6.79 -0.63
C VAL A 62 4.09 -6.98 -1.62
N LYS A 63 4.03 -6.23 -2.71
CA LYS A 63 5.03 -6.35 -3.77
C LYS A 63 5.64 -4.98 -4.05
N GLU A 64 6.96 -4.93 -4.10
CA GLU A 64 7.66 -3.72 -4.49
C GLU A 64 7.55 -3.56 -6.01
N GLU A 65 6.99 -2.44 -6.45
CA GLU A 65 6.81 -2.19 -7.88
C GLU A 65 7.86 -1.25 -8.44
N VAL A 66 8.12 -0.17 -7.72
CA VAL A 66 9.08 0.83 -8.16
C VAL A 66 9.95 1.22 -6.98
N ASP A 67 11.25 1.24 -7.20
CA ASP A 67 12.21 1.66 -6.19
C ASP A 67 12.72 3.05 -6.57
N PHE A 68 12.16 4.07 -5.95
CA PHE A 68 12.54 5.44 -6.24
C PHE A 68 13.95 5.78 -5.75
N THR A 69 14.52 4.94 -4.88
CA THR A 69 15.88 5.16 -4.41
C THR A 69 16.90 4.98 -5.52
N LYS A 70 16.52 4.28 -6.59
CA LYS A 70 17.38 4.06 -7.74
C LYS A 70 17.32 5.20 -8.76
N TYR A 71 16.35 6.08 -8.62
CA TYR A 71 16.23 7.22 -9.51
C TYR A 71 16.93 8.42 -8.88
N GLY A 72 17.35 9.34 -9.71
CA GLY A 72 18.03 10.53 -9.22
C GLY A 72 19.53 10.37 -9.10
N HIS A 73 20.07 9.27 -9.50
CA HIS A 73 21.51 9.11 -9.66
C HIS A 73 21.89 9.68 -10.99
N SER A 74 22.63 10.68 -10.95
CA SER A 74 23.08 11.30 -12.18
C SER A 74 24.54 11.05 -12.39
#